data_01af58f7aace93ca1ffd80ecf0d56d2e
#
_entry.id   01af58f7aace93ca1ffd80ecf0d56d2e
#
_cell.length_a   1.000
_cell.length_b   1.000
_cell.length_c   1.000
_cell.angle_alpha   90.00
_cell.angle_beta   90.00
_cell.angle_gamma   90.00
#
_symmetry.space_group_name_H-M   'P 1'
#
loop_
_entity.id
_entity.type
_entity.pdbx_description
1 polymer ?
#
loop_
_entity_poly.entity_id
_entity_poly.type
_entity_poly.pdbx_seq_one_letter_code
_entity_poly.pdbx_strand_id
1 'polypeptide(L)'
;MSRAEAWLEAESRRRGWARAAAPGAHRAREGLVGVLSEGSAAVMVEVNCETDFVARTPDFQQLVEMAARGVLGHCQGASGTKHLLREDELAQLRAGNGGDLLSDHFALAMGRLGERLALRRAGWLRAPGGFVATYAHGWVPPGPPVAMGTYGALVACGGPAPGPPPPELQELGRRVAQHVVGMAPTSLGTPDDELGGDTETRLLAQGSLLEPGVPLGRYLRDRGGLQVWDFLRFQCGEEPPQESPPEPSAPPA
;
A
#
# COMPACT_ATOMS: atom_id res chain seq x y z
N MET A 1 5.66 28.72 -19.69
CA MET A 1 5.67 27.52 -20.58
C MET A 1 5.78 28.00 -22.03
N SER A 2 6.77 27.53 -22.79
CA SER A 2 6.90 27.89 -24.22
C SER A 2 5.82 27.16 -25.04
N ARG A 3 5.53 27.68 -26.25
CA ARG A 3 4.57 27.06 -27.18
C ARG A 3 5.01 25.63 -27.55
N ALA A 4 6.31 25.38 -27.61
CA ALA A 4 6.86 24.06 -27.90
C ALA A 4 6.67 23.09 -26.72
N GLU A 5 6.86 23.54 -25.49
CA GLU A 5 6.62 22.73 -24.28
C GLU A 5 5.15 22.34 -24.15
N ALA A 6 4.22 23.28 -24.36
CA ALA A 6 2.80 22.98 -24.32
C ALA A 6 2.37 21.97 -25.40
N TRP A 7 2.96 22.07 -26.60
CA TRP A 7 2.70 21.11 -27.69
C TRP A 7 3.26 19.72 -27.34
N LEU A 8 4.49 19.63 -26.80
CA LEU A 8 5.09 18.36 -26.37
C LEU A 8 4.29 17.69 -25.27
N GLU A 9 3.80 18.45 -24.32
CA GLU A 9 2.95 17.94 -23.26
C GLU A 9 1.62 17.40 -23.79
N ALA A 10 0.93 18.15 -24.65
CA ALA A 10 -0.30 17.71 -25.27
C ALA A 10 -0.11 16.44 -26.11
N GLU A 11 0.97 16.35 -26.89
CA GLU A 11 1.30 15.18 -27.68
C GLU A 11 1.65 13.95 -26.82
N SER A 12 2.41 14.14 -25.74
CA SER A 12 2.73 13.07 -24.78
C SER A 12 1.47 12.55 -24.10
N ARG A 13 0.56 13.44 -23.68
CA ARG A 13 -0.73 13.07 -23.08
C ARG A 13 -1.58 12.27 -24.08
N ARG A 14 -1.68 12.73 -25.34
CA ARG A 14 -2.42 12.03 -26.41
C ARG A 14 -1.87 10.61 -26.66
N ARG A 15 -0.55 10.46 -26.74
CA ARG A 15 0.11 9.15 -26.91
C ARG A 15 -0.11 8.24 -25.71
N GLY A 16 -0.08 8.79 -24.51
CA GLY A 16 -0.34 8.05 -23.27
C GLY A 16 -1.76 7.49 -23.21
N TRP A 17 -2.78 8.30 -23.53
CA TRP A 17 -4.16 7.84 -23.61
C TRP A 17 -4.36 6.76 -24.68
N ALA A 18 -3.75 6.92 -25.85
CA ALA A 18 -3.79 5.89 -26.90
C ALA A 18 -3.16 4.56 -26.44
N ARG A 19 -2.07 4.63 -25.65
CA ARG A 19 -1.42 3.45 -25.07
C ARG A 19 -2.26 2.80 -23.97
N ALA A 20 -2.88 3.60 -23.12
CA ALA A 20 -3.78 3.09 -22.08
C ALA A 20 -4.97 2.32 -22.68
N ALA A 21 -5.50 2.78 -23.81
CA ALA A 21 -6.64 2.19 -24.51
C ALA A 21 -6.28 0.99 -25.40
N ALA A 22 -5.00 0.71 -25.66
CA ALA A 22 -4.57 -0.35 -26.60
C ALA A 22 -4.95 -1.75 -26.05
N PRO A 23 -5.65 -2.61 -26.84
CA PRO A 23 -5.96 -3.96 -26.43
C PRO A 23 -4.71 -4.86 -26.43
N GLY A 24 -4.67 -5.89 -25.56
CA GLY A 24 -3.71 -7.00 -25.64
C GLY A 24 -2.31 -6.73 -25.06
N ALA A 25 -2.08 -5.67 -24.30
CA ALA A 25 -0.82 -5.46 -23.64
C ALA A 25 -0.64 -6.42 -22.45
N HIS A 26 0.58 -6.95 -22.33
CA HIS A 26 1.00 -7.69 -21.14
C HIS A 26 0.60 -6.93 -19.87
N ARG A 27 0.04 -7.63 -18.88
CA ARG A 27 -0.23 -7.04 -17.57
C ARG A 27 1.08 -6.49 -17.04
N ALA A 28 1.15 -5.18 -16.81
CA ALA A 28 2.25 -4.56 -16.12
C ALA A 28 2.34 -5.16 -14.71
N ARG A 29 3.40 -5.92 -14.43
CA ARG A 29 3.62 -6.61 -13.14
C ARG A 29 4.80 -6.05 -12.38
N GLU A 30 5.72 -5.39 -13.09
CA GLU A 30 6.80 -4.64 -12.48
C GLU A 30 6.26 -3.35 -11.87
N GLY A 31 7.03 -2.70 -11.03
CA GLY A 31 6.64 -1.42 -10.42
C GLY A 31 7.02 -1.30 -8.96
N LEU A 32 6.31 -0.43 -8.24
CA LEU A 32 6.59 -0.12 -6.84
C LEU A 32 5.31 -0.02 -6.01
N VAL A 33 5.46 -0.40 -4.75
CA VAL A 33 4.54 -0.05 -3.67
C VAL A 33 5.10 1.18 -2.99
N GLY A 34 4.30 2.27 -2.93
CA GLY A 34 4.61 3.49 -2.20
C GLY A 34 3.82 3.54 -0.90
N VAL A 35 4.50 3.92 0.19
CA VAL A 35 3.92 4.05 1.53
C VAL A 35 4.16 5.45 2.06
N LEU A 36 3.11 6.12 2.50
CA LEU A 36 3.16 7.46 3.07
C LEU A 36 2.36 7.50 4.38
N SER A 37 2.96 8.03 5.44
CA SER A 37 2.30 8.21 6.73
C SER A 37 2.23 9.66 7.14
N GLU A 38 1.12 10.07 7.75
CA GLU A 38 0.92 11.39 8.33
C GLU A 38 0.02 11.29 9.58
N GLY A 39 0.57 11.70 10.72
CA GLY A 39 -0.14 11.61 11.99
C GLY A 39 -0.51 10.18 12.37
N SER A 40 -1.81 9.93 12.60
CA SER A 40 -2.36 8.61 12.90
C SER A 40 -2.91 7.87 11.68
N ALA A 41 -2.57 8.33 10.47
CA ALA A 41 -3.00 7.72 9.21
C ALA A 41 -1.81 7.32 8.35
N ALA A 42 -1.95 6.27 7.55
CA ALA A 42 -1.01 5.92 6.50
C ALA A 42 -1.76 5.38 5.29
N VAL A 43 -1.17 5.62 4.12
CA VAL A 43 -1.68 5.18 2.84
C VAL A 43 -0.65 4.33 2.11
N MET A 44 -1.13 3.46 1.25
CA MET A 44 -0.31 2.59 0.43
C MET A 44 -0.88 2.54 -0.98
N VAL A 45 0.00 2.64 -1.97
CA VAL A 45 -0.35 2.59 -3.39
C VAL A 45 0.51 1.56 -4.09
N GLU A 46 -0.05 0.88 -5.10
CA GLU A 46 0.70 0.06 -6.03
C GLU A 46 0.62 0.67 -7.42
N VAL A 47 1.77 1.04 -7.96
CA VAL A 47 1.91 1.56 -9.33
C VAL A 47 2.73 0.55 -10.14
N ASN A 48 2.16 0.09 -11.24
CA ASN A 48 2.81 -0.89 -12.12
C ASN A 48 3.29 -0.27 -13.44
N CYS A 49 4.34 -0.87 -13.98
CA CYS A 49 4.92 -0.63 -15.31
C CYS A 49 5.26 -1.95 -15.98
N GLU A 50 5.71 -1.90 -17.23
CA GLU A 50 6.03 -3.09 -17.99
C GLU A 50 7.42 -3.65 -17.66
N THR A 51 8.39 -2.77 -17.33
CA THR A 51 9.77 -3.16 -17.01
C THR A 51 10.26 -2.61 -15.66
N ASP A 52 11.20 -3.34 -15.04
CA ASP A 52 11.89 -2.90 -13.83
C ASP A 52 12.81 -1.69 -14.09
N PHE A 53 13.25 -1.49 -15.32
CA PHE A 53 14.03 -0.31 -15.71
C PHE A 53 13.24 0.98 -15.50
N VAL A 54 11.97 1.02 -15.93
CA VAL A 54 11.10 2.17 -15.71
C VAL A 54 10.82 2.38 -14.23
N ALA A 55 10.58 1.30 -13.45
CA ALA A 55 10.37 1.39 -12.01
C ALA A 55 11.54 2.10 -11.28
N ARG A 56 12.75 2.02 -11.83
CA ARG A 56 13.96 2.63 -11.25
C ARG A 56 14.15 4.10 -11.62
N THR A 57 13.35 4.63 -12.53
CA THR A 57 13.50 6.03 -12.97
C THR A 57 12.95 7.01 -11.93
N PRO A 58 13.58 8.19 -11.78
CA PRO A 58 13.04 9.25 -10.93
C PRO A 58 11.63 9.68 -11.33
N ASP A 59 11.33 9.72 -12.63
CA ASP A 59 10.01 10.10 -13.16
C ASP A 59 8.91 9.15 -12.69
N PHE A 60 9.20 7.84 -12.68
CA PHE A 60 8.27 6.85 -12.17
C PHE A 60 8.09 6.96 -10.65
N GLN A 61 9.18 7.16 -9.90
CA GLN A 61 9.12 7.34 -8.45
C GLN A 61 8.34 8.60 -8.06
N GLN A 62 8.48 9.71 -8.81
CA GLN A 62 7.65 10.91 -8.63
C GLN A 62 6.16 10.63 -8.87
N LEU A 63 5.83 9.77 -9.84
CA LEU A 63 4.45 9.37 -10.08
C LEU A 63 3.87 8.56 -8.91
N VAL A 64 4.67 7.63 -8.35
CA VAL A 64 4.30 6.88 -7.13
C VAL A 64 4.08 7.82 -5.95
N GLU A 65 4.96 8.80 -5.76
CA GLU A 65 4.80 9.82 -4.70
C GLU A 65 3.52 10.64 -4.91
N MET A 66 3.27 11.08 -6.12
CA MET A 66 2.07 11.85 -6.46
C MET A 66 0.81 11.04 -6.19
N ALA A 67 0.79 9.75 -6.55
CA ALA A 67 -0.32 8.85 -6.27
C ALA A 67 -0.55 8.69 -4.75
N ALA A 68 0.51 8.47 -3.97
CA ALA A 68 0.41 8.33 -2.52
C ALA A 68 -0.14 9.60 -1.85
N ARG A 69 0.30 10.79 -2.30
CA ARG A 69 -0.23 12.07 -1.82
C ARG A 69 -1.70 12.27 -2.20
N GLY A 70 -2.09 11.87 -3.41
CA GLY A 70 -3.48 11.92 -3.85
C GLY A 70 -4.39 11.05 -2.99
N VAL A 71 -3.96 9.82 -2.68
CA VAL A 71 -4.68 8.91 -1.78
C VAL A 71 -4.76 9.47 -0.37
N LEU A 72 -3.69 10.08 0.14
CA LEU A 72 -3.68 10.70 1.47
C LEU A 72 -4.69 11.85 1.56
N GLY A 73 -4.74 12.72 0.54
CA GLY A 73 -5.75 13.80 0.46
C GLY A 73 -7.19 13.25 0.43
N HIS A 74 -7.42 12.17 -0.32
CA HIS A 74 -8.72 11.49 -0.35
C HIS A 74 -9.07 10.87 1.02
N CYS A 75 -8.09 10.23 1.66
CA CYS A 75 -8.23 9.64 2.98
C CYS A 75 -8.68 10.66 4.05
N GLN A 76 -8.16 11.90 4.02
CA GLN A 76 -8.49 12.92 5.02
C GLN A 76 -9.98 13.27 5.06
N GLY A 77 -10.69 13.18 3.93
CA GLY A 77 -12.13 13.42 3.81
C GLY A 77 -13.03 12.19 4.04
N ALA A 78 -12.44 10.99 4.11
CA ALA A 78 -13.20 9.74 4.19
C ALA A 78 -13.50 9.33 5.65
N SER A 79 -14.53 8.51 5.84
CA SER A 79 -14.88 7.87 7.12
C SER A 79 -14.23 6.47 7.22
N GLY A 80 -14.10 5.97 8.46
CA GLY A 80 -13.59 4.63 8.74
C GLY A 80 -12.10 4.56 9.07
N THR A 81 -11.66 3.37 9.48
CA THR A 81 -10.28 3.10 9.92
C THR A 81 -9.46 2.34 8.87
N LYS A 82 -10.11 1.64 7.95
CA LYS A 82 -9.49 0.88 6.86
C LYS A 82 -10.34 0.97 5.60
N HIS A 83 -9.70 1.16 4.46
CA HIS A 83 -10.37 1.10 3.17
C HIS A 83 -9.38 0.71 2.07
N LEU A 84 -9.85 -0.14 1.15
CA LEU A 84 -9.22 -0.38 -0.15
C LEU A 84 -10.04 0.34 -1.20
N LEU A 85 -9.39 1.22 -1.97
CA LEU A 85 -10.08 2.01 -2.98
C LEU A 85 -10.57 1.12 -4.12
N ARG A 86 -11.83 1.31 -4.50
CA ARG A 86 -12.41 0.69 -5.68
C ARG A 86 -11.94 1.41 -6.95
N GLU A 87 -12.17 0.80 -8.09
CA GLU A 87 -11.74 1.32 -9.38
C GLU A 87 -12.35 2.71 -9.69
N ASP A 88 -13.61 2.93 -9.32
CA ASP A 88 -14.29 4.23 -9.46
C ASP A 88 -13.66 5.32 -8.58
N GLU A 89 -13.23 4.97 -7.37
CA GLU A 89 -12.53 5.89 -6.46
C GLU A 89 -11.12 6.22 -6.98
N LEU A 90 -10.38 5.21 -7.47
CA LEU A 90 -9.06 5.42 -8.08
C LEU A 90 -9.12 6.38 -9.28
N ALA A 91 -10.16 6.27 -10.10
CA ALA A 91 -10.36 7.14 -11.25
C ALA A 91 -10.61 8.62 -10.89
N GLN A 92 -11.11 8.89 -9.68
CA GLN A 92 -11.39 10.25 -9.18
C GLN A 92 -10.23 10.89 -8.41
N LEU A 93 -9.16 10.15 -8.17
CA LEU A 93 -8.02 10.67 -7.43
C LEU A 93 -7.36 11.85 -8.14
N ARG A 94 -6.93 12.82 -7.35
CA ARG A 94 -6.26 14.04 -7.82
C ARG A 94 -4.84 14.13 -7.28
N ALA A 95 -3.98 14.81 -8.02
CA ALA A 95 -2.62 15.12 -7.59
C ALA A 95 -2.65 16.23 -6.53
N GLY A 96 -2.66 15.84 -5.26
CA GLY A 96 -2.77 16.78 -4.13
C GLY A 96 -4.17 17.42 -4.00
N ASN A 97 -4.28 18.43 -3.14
CA ASN A 97 -5.55 19.10 -2.86
C ASN A 97 -5.97 20.00 -4.05
N GLY A 98 -6.93 19.52 -4.84
CA GLY A 98 -7.54 20.30 -5.93
C GLY A 98 -6.74 20.33 -7.24
N GLY A 99 -5.67 19.53 -7.37
CA GLY A 99 -4.91 19.39 -8.62
C GLY A 99 -5.67 18.65 -9.73
N ASP A 100 -4.98 18.40 -10.86
CA ASP A 100 -5.47 17.60 -11.98
C ASP A 100 -5.73 16.15 -11.56
N LEU A 101 -6.52 15.43 -12.35
CA LEU A 101 -6.74 14.01 -12.14
C LEU A 101 -5.42 13.23 -12.24
N LEU A 102 -5.21 12.24 -11.37
CA LEU A 102 -4.05 11.36 -11.46
C LEU A 102 -3.97 10.65 -12.81
N SER A 103 -5.12 10.28 -13.39
CA SER A 103 -5.18 9.67 -14.71
C SER A 103 -4.51 10.51 -15.81
N ASP A 104 -4.59 11.84 -15.73
CA ASP A 104 -3.91 12.74 -16.68
C ASP A 104 -2.38 12.70 -16.50
N HIS A 105 -1.92 12.67 -15.25
CA HIS A 105 -0.48 12.53 -14.97
C HIS A 105 0.06 11.17 -15.40
N PHE A 106 -0.70 10.11 -15.22
CA PHE A 106 -0.36 8.77 -15.71
C PHE A 106 -0.28 8.75 -17.24
N ALA A 107 -1.26 9.35 -17.94
CA ALA A 107 -1.24 9.44 -19.39
C ALA A 107 0.00 10.23 -19.89
N LEU A 108 0.32 11.35 -19.25
CA LEU A 108 1.51 12.12 -19.59
C LEU A 108 2.80 11.31 -19.37
N ALA A 109 2.91 10.62 -18.24
CA ALA A 109 4.05 9.77 -17.93
C ALA A 109 4.19 8.58 -18.91
N MET A 110 3.09 7.91 -19.28
CA MET A 110 3.08 6.87 -20.32
C MET A 110 3.58 7.38 -21.67
N GLY A 111 3.21 8.61 -22.04
CA GLY A 111 3.68 9.25 -23.27
C GLY A 111 5.19 9.54 -23.24
N ARG A 112 5.75 9.89 -22.10
CA ARG A 112 7.18 10.20 -21.92
C ARG A 112 8.03 8.94 -21.78
N LEU A 113 7.61 8.02 -20.89
CA LEU A 113 8.38 6.81 -20.57
C LEU A 113 8.25 5.72 -21.64
N GLY A 114 7.22 5.79 -22.48
CA GLY A 114 7.03 4.84 -23.56
C GLY A 114 6.47 3.47 -23.13
N GLU A 115 6.06 3.30 -21.88
CA GLU A 115 5.49 2.06 -21.32
C GLU A 115 4.08 2.29 -20.77
N ARG A 116 3.33 1.22 -20.60
CA ARG A 116 2.07 1.23 -19.83
C ARG A 116 2.35 1.42 -18.37
N LEU A 117 1.58 2.32 -17.75
CA LEU A 117 1.61 2.57 -16.32
C LEU A 117 0.18 2.45 -15.77
N ALA A 118 0.05 1.88 -14.59
CA ALA A 118 -1.25 1.74 -13.94
C ALA A 118 -1.15 1.99 -12.44
N LEU A 119 -2.05 2.80 -11.90
CA LEU A 119 -2.36 2.80 -10.47
C LEU A 119 -3.30 1.62 -10.25
N ARG A 120 -2.74 0.50 -9.78
CA ARG A 120 -3.45 -0.77 -9.72
C ARG A 120 -4.39 -0.87 -8.55
N ARG A 121 -3.91 -0.46 -7.38
CA ARG A 121 -4.67 -0.45 -6.13
C ARG A 121 -4.11 0.57 -5.16
N ALA A 122 -4.94 1.01 -4.27
CA ALA A 122 -4.56 1.87 -3.16
C ALA A 122 -5.43 1.57 -1.93
N GLY A 123 -4.95 1.97 -0.77
CA GLY A 123 -5.71 1.84 0.46
C GLY A 123 -5.09 2.63 1.58
N TRP A 124 -5.83 2.73 2.69
CA TRP A 124 -5.34 3.40 3.89
C TRP A 124 -5.71 2.64 5.16
N LEU A 125 -4.94 2.94 6.21
CA LEU A 125 -5.26 2.64 7.60
C LEU A 125 -5.23 3.92 8.42
N ARG A 126 -6.12 3.99 9.42
CA ARG A 126 -6.12 4.99 10.50
C ARG A 126 -6.13 4.30 11.84
N ALA A 127 -5.42 4.87 12.79
CA ALA A 127 -5.37 4.39 14.16
C ALA A 127 -5.75 5.53 15.13
N PRO A 128 -7.06 5.89 15.25
CA PRO A 128 -7.50 6.92 16.19
C PRO A 128 -7.08 6.58 17.62
N GLY A 129 -6.32 7.47 18.27
CA GLY A 129 -5.76 7.22 19.60
C GLY A 129 -4.53 6.32 19.64
N GLY A 130 -4.04 5.90 18.48
CA GLY A 130 -2.81 5.13 18.30
C GLY A 130 -1.93 5.68 17.18
N PHE A 131 -1.24 4.81 16.46
CA PHE A 131 -0.39 5.14 15.33
C PHE A 131 -0.43 4.06 14.25
N VAL A 132 -0.06 4.40 13.03
CA VAL A 132 0.13 3.42 11.97
C VAL A 132 1.63 3.23 11.74
N ALA A 133 2.10 2.03 12.05
CA ALA A 133 3.45 1.61 11.72
C ALA A 133 3.51 1.21 10.24
N THR A 134 4.62 1.54 9.58
CA THR A 134 4.78 1.33 8.15
C THR A 134 6.12 0.67 7.83
N TYR A 135 6.12 -0.11 6.75
CA TYR A 135 7.34 -0.69 6.21
C TYR A 135 7.23 -0.85 4.69
N ALA A 136 8.27 -0.48 3.98
CA ALA A 136 8.46 -0.80 2.57
C ALA A 136 9.75 -1.60 2.42
N HIS A 137 9.71 -2.69 1.64
CA HIS A 137 10.84 -3.57 1.39
C HIS A 137 11.19 -3.57 -0.09
N GLY A 138 12.46 -3.34 -0.39
CA GLY A 138 12.98 -3.34 -1.75
C GLY A 138 14.27 -2.52 -1.87
N TRP A 139 14.74 -2.38 -3.10
CA TRP A 139 16.03 -1.77 -3.41
C TRP A 139 15.99 -0.22 -3.49
N VAL A 140 14.81 0.40 -3.46
CA VAL A 140 14.71 1.86 -3.55
C VAL A 140 15.30 2.49 -2.29
N PRO A 141 16.32 3.35 -2.39
CA PRO A 141 16.86 4.04 -1.24
C PRO A 141 15.76 4.82 -0.52
N PRO A 142 15.79 4.87 0.82
CA PRO A 142 14.82 5.68 1.54
C PRO A 142 14.94 7.13 1.09
N GLY A 143 13.87 7.63 0.49
CA GLY A 143 13.71 9.04 0.11
C GLY A 143 12.53 9.63 0.88
N PRO A 144 12.67 10.84 1.48
CA PRO A 144 11.53 11.50 2.05
C PRO A 144 10.61 12.01 0.94
N PRO A 145 9.29 12.02 1.16
CA PRO A 145 8.55 11.52 2.31
C PRO A 145 7.88 10.16 2.09
N VAL A 146 7.99 9.56 0.90
CA VAL A 146 7.33 8.29 0.53
C VAL A 146 8.35 7.18 0.51
N ALA A 147 8.17 6.18 1.39
CA ALA A 147 8.96 4.96 1.33
C ALA A 147 8.47 4.09 0.15
N MET A 148 9.38 3.53 -0.63
CA MET A 148 9.06 2.75 -1.81
C MET A 148 9.79 1.42 -1.83
N GLY A 149 9.14 0.39 -2.36
CA GLY A 149 9.71 -0.94 -2.49
C GLY A 149 8.81 -1.86 -3.32
N THR A 150 9.18 -3.13 -3.41
CA THR A 150 8.35 -4.15 -4.06
C THR A 150 7.28 -4.74 -3.13
N TYR A 151 7.44 -4.54 -1.81
CA TYR A 151 6.47 -4.89 -0.79
C TYR A 151 6.19 -3.70 0.11
N GLY A 152 4.98 -3.60 0.63
CA GLY A 152 4.60 -2.64 1.63
C GLY A 152 3.66 -3.22 2.67
N ALA A 153 3.72 -2.69 3.89
CA ALA A 153 2.76 -3.00 4.94
C ALA A 153 2.43 -1.75 5.76
N LEU A 154 1.17 -1.66 6.15
CA LEU A 154 0.63 -0.75 7.14
C LEU A 154 0.10 -1.57 8.30
N VAL A 155 0.38 -1.16 9.52
CA VAL A 155 -0.13 -1.83 10.74
C VAL A 155 -0.69 -0.76 11.68
N ALA A 156 -1.99 -0.82 11.94
CA ALA A 156 -2.65 0.04 12.92
C ALA A 156 -2.38 -0.47 14.34
N CYS A 157 -1.77 0.35 15.15
CA CYS A 157 -1.27 -0.01 16.46
C CYS A 157 -1.84 0.90 17.56
N GLY A 158 -2.10 0.30 18.74
CA GLY A 158 -2.35 1.00 19.99
C GLY A 158 -1.26 0.74 21.01
N GLY A 159 -1.04 1.71 21.88
CA GLY A 159 -0.17 1.57 23.04
C GLY A 159 -0.94 1.36 24.34
N PRO A 160 -0.23 1.06 25.45
CA PRO A 160 -0.85 0.88 26.78
C PRO A 160 -1.40 2.20 27.36
N ALA A 161 -0.99 3.34 26.83
CA ALA A 161 -1.44 4.66 27.25
C ALA A 161 -1.80 5.54 26.04
N PRO A 162 -2.79 6.45 26.19
CA PRO A 162 -3.12 7.41 25.13
C PRO A 162 -1.99 8.42 24.93
N GLY A 163 -1.75 8.80 23.67
CA GLY A 163 -0.75 9.81 23.30
C GLY A 163 0.20 9.32 22.21
N PRO A 164 1.21 10.15 21.86
CA PRO A 164 2.20 9.76 20.88
C PRO A 164 3.00 8.54 21.40
N PRO A 165 3.20 7.51 20.56
CA PRO A 165 3.90 6.31 20.98
C PRO A 165 5.38 6.63 21.26
N PRO A 166 5.98 6.04 22.33
CA PRO A 166 7.40 6.15 22.57
C PRO A 166 8.20 5.50 21.43
N PRO A 167 9.47 5.89 21.23
CA PRO A 167 10.31 5.39 20.13
C PRO A 167 10.41 3.86 20.09
N GLU A 168 10.46 3.21 21.25
CA GLU A 168 10.54 1.75 21.37
C GLU A 168 9.29 1.07 20.82
N LEU A 169 8.11 1.68 21.06
CA LEU A 169 6.84 1.16 20.58
C LEU A 169 6.68 1.39 19.07
N GLN A 170 7.18 2.52 18.55
CA GLN A 170 7.23 2.79 17.11
C GLN A 170 8.13 1.77 16.40
N GLU A 171 9.30 1.48 16.95
CA GLU A 171 10.21 0.48 16.39
C GLU A 171 9.60 -0.93 16.46
N LEU A 172 8.93 -1.27 17.55
CA LEU A 172 8.22 -2.55 17.65
C LEU A 172 7.12 -2.66 16.58
N GLY A 173 6.32 -1.60 16.39
CA GLY A 173 5.33 -1.53 15.33
C GLY A 173 5.95 -1.69 13.93
N ARG A 174 7.10 -1.04 13.67
CA ARG A 174 7.84 -1.19 12.41
C ARG A 174 8.30 -2.65 12.20
N ARG A 175 8.74 -3.33 13.24
CA ARG A 175 9.10 -4.76 13.17
C ARG A 175 7.90 -5.66 12.90
N VAL A 176 6.72 -5.33 13.44
CA VAL A 176 5.47 -6.01 13.08
C VAL A 176 5.15 -5.80 11.59
N ALA A 177 5.31 -4.58 11.07
CA ALA A 177 5.12 -4.33 9.64
C ALA A 177 6.13 -5.12 8.76
N GLN A 178 7.37 -5.30 9.20
CA GLN A 178 8.33 -6.22 8.56
C GLN A 178 7.86 -7.68 8.61
N HIS A 179 7.32 -8.12 9.75
CA HIS A 179 6.76 -9.45 9.91
C HIS A 179 5.60 -9.68 8.93
N VAL A 180 4.68 -8.71 8.80
CA VAL A 180 3.56 -8.75 7.84
C VAL A 180 4.06 -8.92 6.41
N VAL A 181 5.11 -8.21 6.01
CA VAL A 181 5.74 -8.37 4.68
C VAL A 181 6.31 -9.77 4.52
N GLY A 182 7.06 -10.27 5.50
CA GLY A 182 7.79 -11.54 5.40
C GLY A 182 6.91 -12.78 5.50
N MET A 183 5.92 -12.76 6.39
CA MET A 183 5.07 -13.91 6.72
C MET A 183 3.71 -13.90 6.00
N ALA A 184 3.39 -12.82 5.29
CA ALA A 184 2.18 -12.67 4.45
C ALA A 184 0.88 -13.16 5.12
N PRO A 185 0.52 -12.70 6.34
CA PRO A 185 -0.72 -13.12 7.00
C PRO A 185 -1.93 -12.64 6.19
N THR A 186 -3.04 -13.39 6.29
CA THR A 186 -4.30 -13.04 5.62
C THR A 186 -5.36 -12.51 6.58
N SER A 187 -5.20 -12.75 7.88
CA SER A 187 -6.10 -12.29 8.93
C SER A 187 -5.34 -11.93 10.20
N LEU A 188 -5.99 -11.19 11.09
CA LEU A 188 -5.34 -10.68 12.31
C LEU A 188 -5.15 -11.78 13.36
N GLY A 189 -6.19 -12.59 13.62
CA GLY A 189 -6.24 -13.46 14.78
C GLY A 189 -6.51 -12.71 16.09
N THR A 190 -6.25 -13.38 17.21
CA THR A 190 -6.43 -12.81 18.56
C THR A 190 -5.13 -12.86 19.35
N PRO A 191 -4.93 -11.95 20.33
CA PRO A 191 -3.71 -11.93 21.16
C PRO A 191 -3.49 -13.20 22.00
N ASP A 192 -4.53 -14.00 22.21
CA ASP A 192 -4.50 -15.22 23.00
C ASP A 192 -4.42 -16.50 22.13
N ASP A 193 -4.32 -16.34 20.82
CA ASP A 193 -4.13 -17.47 19.92
C ASP A 193 -2.84 -18.23 20.28
N GLU A 194 -2.93 -19.55 20.27
CA GLU A 194 -1.75 -20.42 20.41
C GLU A 194 -0.85 -20.32 19.18
N LEU A 195 0.40 -20.72 19.36
CA LEU A 195 1.37 -20.76 18.27
C LEU A 195 0.89 -21.70 17.16
N GLY A 196 0.70 -21.13 15.97
CA GLY A 196 0.37 -21.89 14.77
C GLY A 196 1.57 -22.60 14.16
N GLY A 197 1.30 -23.53 13.23
CA GLY A 197 2.35 -24.20 12.44
C GLY A 197 2.87 -23.32 11.30
N ASP A 198 3.69 -23.92 10.44
CA ASP A 198 4.37 -23.23 9.32
C ASP A 198 3.38 -22.62 8.29
N THR A 199 2.15 -23.11 8.26
CA THR A 199 1.08 -22.61 7.35
C THR A 199 0.11 -21.65 8.03
N GLU A 200 0.42 -21.16 9.24
CA GLU A 200 -0.45 -20.24 9.97
C GLU A 200 -0.57 -18.90 9.23
N THR A 201 -1.80 -18.45 9.02
CA THR A 201 -2.12 -17.21 8.29
C THR A 201 -2.67 -16.09 9.18
N ARG A 202 -2.97 -16.39 10.45
CA ARG A 202 -3.40 -15.38 11.43
C ARG A 202 -2.17 -14.70 12.02
N LEU A 203 -2.03 -13.39 11.78
CA LEU A 203 -0.85 -12.61 12.16
C LEU A 203 -0.41 -12.86 13.61
N LEU A 204 -1.34 -12.79 14.57
CA LEU A 204 -1.01 -12.87 16.01
C LEU A 204 -0.71 -14.30 16.47
N ALA A 205 -1.11 -15.33 15.72
CA ALA A 205 -0.80 -16.73 15.95
C ALA A 205 0.50 -17.20 15.27
N GLN A 206 1.02 -16.41 14.31
CA GLN A 206 2.32 -16.72 13.67
C GLN A 206 3.46 -16.66 14.67
N GLY A 207 4.47 -17.52 14.47
CA GLY A 207 5.70 -17.46 15.27
C GLY A 207 6.42 -16.12 15.09
N SER A 208 6.76 -15.48 16.21
CA SER A 208 7.48 -14.21 16.18
C SER A 208 8.86 -14.37 15.53
N LEU A 209 9.17 -13.58 14.51
CA LEU A 209 10.52 -13.50 13.93
C LEU A 209 11.56 -12.93 14.93
N LEU A 210 11.10 -12.29 15.99
CA LEU A 210 11.93 -11.66 17.01
C LEU A 210 12.24 -12.59 18.19
N GLU A 211 11.38 -13.58 18.45
CA GLU A 211 11.54 -14.59 19.49
C GLU A 211 10.91 -15.91 18.98
N PRO A 212 11.73 -16.81 18.41
CA PRO A 212 11.24 -18.07 17.88
C PRO A 212 10.53 -18.93 18.94
N GLY A 213 9.43 -19.58 18.53
CA GLY A 213 8.66 -20.44 19.43
C GLY A 213 7.62 -19.71 20.30
N VAL A 214 7.48 -18.39 20.14
CA VAL A 214 6.46 -17.58 20.83
C VAL A 214 5.50 -17.00 19.79
N PRO A 215 4.17 -17.10 19.95
CA PRO A 215 3.23 -16.44 19.05
C PRO A 215 3.38 -14.92 19.13
N LEU A 216 3.24 -14.25 17.98
CA LEU A 216 3.45 -12.80 17.89
C LEU A 216 2.56 -12.02 18.87
N GLY A 217 1.31 -12.40 19.04
CA GLY A 217 0.38 -11.73 19.97
C GLY A 217 0.88 -11.75 21.42
N ARG A 218 1.42 -12.88 21.88
CA ARG A 218 2.02 -13.01 23.20
C ARG A 218 3.31 -12.19 23.32
N TYR A 219 4.18 -12.26 22.33
CA TYR A 219 5.41 -11.48 22.28
C TYR A 219 5.16 -9.98 22.43
N LEU A 220 4.17 -9.43 21.68
CA LEU A 220 3.83 -8.00 21.71
C LEU A 220 3.30 -7.56 23.07
N ARG A 221 2.50 -8.40 23.73
CA ARG A 221 1.97 -8.16 25.08
C ARG A 221 3.08 -8.08 26.10
N ASP A 222 4.00 -9.05 26.06
CA ASP A 222 5.07 -9.18 27.05
C ASP A 222 6.18 -8.13 26.89
N ARG A 223 6.35 -7.56 25.68
CA ARG A 223 7.46 -6.64 25.33
C ARG A 223 7.08 -5.16 25.26
N GLY A 224 5.91 -4.76 25.67
CA GLY A 224 5.55 -3.33 25.67
C GLY A 224 4.07 -3.04 25.55
N GLY A 225 3.24 -4.08 25.52
CA GLY A 225 1.79 -3.91 25.45
C GLY A 225 1.30 -3.32 24.13
N LEU A 226 2.05 -3.51 23.04
CA LEU A 226 1.62 -3.11 21.72
C LEU A 226 0.41 -3.93 21.30
N GLN A 227 -0.67 -3.23 20.98
CA GLN A 227 -1.88 -3.83 20.42
C GLN A 227 -1.88 -3.62 18.91
N VAL A 228 -2.13 -4.68 18.14
CA VAL A 228 -2.37 -4.59 16.70
C VAL A 228 -3.87 -4.64 16.46
N TRP A 229 -4.39 -3.63 15.77
CA TRP A 229 -5.83 -3.50 15.51
C TRP A 229 -6.21 -3.96 14.11
N ASP A 230 -5.35 -3.70 13.11
CA ASP A 230 -5.54 -4.11 11.73
C ASP A 230 -4.24 -3.94 10.92
N PHE A 231 -4.20 -4.50 9.73
CA PHE A 231 -3.07 -4.34 8.82
C PHE A 231 -3.51 -4.34 7.35
N LEU A 232 -2.64 -3.81 6.49
CA LEU A 232 -2.68 -3.95 5.04
C LEU A 232 -1.31 -4.39 4.55
N ARG A 233 -1.29 -5.28 3.55
CA ARG A 233 -0.08 -5.72 2.85
C ARG A 233 -0.29 -5.66 1.34
N PHE A 234 0.67 -5.08 0.62
CA PHE A 234 0.77 -5.18 -0.83
C PHE A 234 2.10 -5.79 -1.23
N GLN A 235 2.05 -6.60 -2.27
CA GLN A 235 3.21 -7.04 -3.03
C GLN A 235 3.02 -6.59 -4.47
N CYS A 236 4.02 -5.91 -5.04
CA CYS A 236 3.95 -5.43 -6.42
C CYS A 236 3.77 -6.60 -7.38
N GLY A 237 2.81 -6.47 -8.30
CA GLY A 237 2.51 -7.50 -9.30
C GLY A 237 1.68 -8.69 -8.80
N GLU A 238 1.36 -8.76 -7.50
CA GLU A 238 0.52 -9.81 -6.91
C GLU A 238 -0.88 -9.80 -7.53
N GLU A 239 -1.42 -10.97 -7.84
CA GLU A 239 -2.81 -11.07 -8.24
C GLU A 239 -3.69 -10.93 -6.99
N PRO A 240 -4.79 -10.12 -7.07
CA PRO A 240 -5.72 -10.06 -5.95
C PRO A 240 -6.24 -11.48 -5.67
N PRO A 241 -6.51 -11.82 -4.39
CA PRO A 241 -7.17 -13.07 -4.07
C PRO A 241 -8.42 -13.21 -4.94
N GLN A 242 -8.55 -14.31 -5.65
CA GLN A 242 -9.80 -14.60 -6.35
C GLN A 242 -10.88 -14.68 -5.28
N GLU A 243 -11.88 -13.79 -5.35
CA GLU A 243 -13.11 -13.98 -4.59
C GLU A 243 -13.64 -15.36 -4.95
N SER A 244 -13.64 -16.28 -4.00
CA SER A 244 -14.31 -17.57 -4.19
C SER A 244 -15.76 -17.27 -4.56
N PRO A 245 -16.31 -17.86 -5.62
CA PRO A 245 -17.70 -17.66 -5.95
C PRO A 245 -18.54 -18.02 -4.72
N PRO A 246 -19.62 -17.26 -4.42
CA PRO A 246 -20.47 -17.54 -3.29
C PRO A 246 -20.94 -19.01 -3.38
N GLU A 247 -20.76 -19.76 -2.29
CA GLU A 247 -21.27 -21.13 -2.22
C GLU A 247 -22.75 -21.13 -2.63
N PRO A 248 -23.17 -22.04 -3.53
CA PRO A 248 -24.57 -22.14 -3.91
C PRO A 248 -25.36 -22.43 -2.64
N SER A 249 -26.28 -21.53 -2.30
CA SER A 249 -27.23 -21.72 -1.20
C SER A 249 -27.91 -23.08 -1.35
N ALA A 250 -27.80 -23.93 -0.33
CA ALA A 250 -28.46 -25.20 -0.29
C ALA A 250 -29.97 -25.02 -0.56
N PRO A 251 -30.61 -25.89 -1.37
CA PRO A 251 -32.04 -25.79 -1.61
C PRO A 251 -32.82 -25.99 -0.28
N PRO A 252 -33.91 -25.27 -0.09
CA PRO A 252 -34.73 -25.44 1.10
C PRO A 252 -35.29 -26.87 1.14
N ALA A 253 -35.23 -27.49 2.32
CA ALA A 253 -35.79 -28.81 2.60
C ALA A 253 -37.32 -28.83 2.58
#